data_9f2992c606c1b72231187af91bb68027
#
_entry.id   9f2992c606c1b72231187af91bb68027
#
_cell.length_a   1.000
_cell.length_b   1.000
_cell.length_c   1.000
_cell.angle_alpha   90.00
_cell.angle_beta   90.00
_cell.angle_gamma   90.00
#
_symmetry.space_group_name_H-M   'P 1'
#
loop_
_entity.id
_entity.type
_entity.pdbx_description
1 polymer ?
#
loop_
_entity_poly.entity_id
_entity_poly.type
_entity_poly.pdbx_seq_one_letter_code
_entity_poly.pdbx_strand_id
1 'polypeptide(L)'
;MEVYGYSFDHTNAVAAELKRRIKDIEGARDVNISREEDRAELQIVFDKQKLALHGLNEATVATMVRNRINGYTAGFLKEDGEEYDIVVRLAGQHRNSISNLEEITIPSSTGMLKLKELAQIEEYWGPPSIERKRRERLVKLAVTPYNVPLSVLAQSIQAEIDNMEIPQGVLVYVGGAWEDQQEATADMVTLFLLIILLVYIVMASQFESFAKPFIIMMSIPFAISGVVVALLLTGVELNLIGMLGIILLAGIVVKNGIVLVDYINLMRDRGYELNEAIALSGQSRLRPVLMTAMTTILGMIPMALSTSEGSEIWVPMGVVVIGGLVASTLITLIVVPVLYSIFSRSGERNKEAKLRQTFVFFDNPDDDTNITTSEL
;
A
#
# COMPACT_ATOMS: atom_id res chain seq x y z
N MET A 1 -16.01 -1.62 0.29
CA MET A 1 -16.52 -2.98 -0.01
C MET A 1 -17.08 -3.01 -1.42
N GLU A 2 -17.04 -4.13 -2.04
CA GLU A 2 -17.46 -4.32 -3.44
C GLU A 2 -18.39 -5.55 -3.52
N VAL A 3 -19.58 -5.35 -4.07
CA VAL A 3 -20.58 -6.41 -4.29
C VAL A 3 -20.68 -6.63 -5.79
N TYR A 4 -20.23 -7.78 -6.26
CA TYR A 4 -20.21 -8.16 -7.67
C TYR A 4 -21.41 -9.04 -8.00
N GLY A 5 -22.00 -8.86 -9.16
CA GLY A 5 -23.05 -9.73 -9.66
C GLY A 5 -23.66 -9.25 -10.96
N TYR A 6 -24.24 -10.19 -11.71
CA TYR A 6 -24.87 -9.87 -12.99
C TYR A 6 -26.26 -9.22 -12.81
N SER A 7 -27.03 -9.70 -11.82
CA SER A 7 -28.36 -9.17 -11.52
C SER A 7 -28.28 -7.98 -10.57
N PHE A 8 -28.82 -6.85 -11.00
CA PHE A 8 -28.88 -5.66 -10.15
C PHE A 8 -29.79 -5.85 -8.94
N ASP A 9 -30.87 -6.61 -9.07
CA ASP A 9 -31.81 -6.83 -7.98
C ASP A 9 -31.14 -7.60 -6.83
N HIS A 10 -30.38 -8.65 -7.16
CA HIS A 10 -29.64 -9.42 -6.17
C HIS A 10 -28.52 -8.62 -5.54
N THR A 11 -27.72 -7.89 -6.34
CA THR A 11 -26.61 -7.08 -5.80
C THR A 11 -27.11 -5.94 -4.93
N ASN A 12 -28.25 -5.31 -5.28
CA ASN A 12 -28.87 -4.25 -4.47
C ASN A 12 -29.43 -4.79 -3.16
N ALA A 13 -30.12 -5.95 -3.20
CA ALA A 13 -30.64 -6.56 -1.98
C ALA A 13 -29.51 -6.91 -1.00
N VAL A 14 -28.42 -7.50 -1.50
CA VAL A 14 -27.23 -7.81 -0.70
C VAL A 14 -26.58 -6.54 -0.18
N ALA A 15 -26.40 -5.50 -1.01
CA ALA A 15 -25.83 -4.23 -0.60
C ALA A 15 -26.66 -3.51 0.46
N ALA A 16 -28.00 -3.55 0.34
CA ALA A 16 -28.92 -2.96 1.33
C ALA A 16 -28.87 -3.71 2.67
N GLU A 17 -28.82 -5.03 2.66
CA GLU A 17 -28.71 -5.85 3.87
C GLU A 17 -27.35 -5.63 4.54
N LEU A 18 -26.26 -5.60 3.78
CA LEU A 18 -24.94 -5.26 4.29
C LEU A 18 -24.90 -3.87 4.90
N LYS A 19 -25.48 -2.87 4.24
CA LYS A 19 -25.59 -1.51 4.79
C LYS A 19 -26.30 -1.50 6.14
N ARG A 20 -27.36 -2.30 6.30
CA ARG A 20 -28.11 -2.41 7.55
C ARG A 20 -27.25 -2.99 8.67
N ARG A 21 -26.56 -4.10 8.41
CA ARG A 21 -25.70 -4.79 9.41
C ARG A 21 -24.48 -3.97 9.79
N ILE A 22 -23.82 -3.39 8.79
CA ILE A 22 -22.59 -2.62 9.02
C ILE A 22 -22.85 -1.34 9.82
N LYS A 23 -24.04 -0.72 9.71
CA LYS A 23 -24.40 0.44 10.52
C LYS A 23 -24.37 0.15 12.04
N ASP A 24 -24.59 -1.11 12.43
CA ASP A 24 -24.61 -1.54 13.83
C ASP A 24 -23.20 -1.91 14.35
N ILE A 25 -22.18 -1.91 13.48
CA ILE A 25 -20.79 -2.18 13.87
C ILE A 25 -20.19 -0.93 14.52
N GLU A 26 -19.62 -1.11 15.70
CA GLU A 26 -18.87 -0.04 16.37
C GLU A 26 -17.70 0.45 15.52
N GLY A 27 -17.63 1.75 15.31
CA GLY A 27 -16.61 2.38 14.47
C GLY A 27 -16.94 2.47 12.99
N ALA A 28 -18.09 1.97 12.52
CA ALA A 28 -18.57 2.21 11.15
C ALA A 28 -19.35 3.52 11.08
N ARG A 29 -18.89 4.45 10.27
CA ARG A 29 -19.57 5.74 10.03
C ARG A 29 -19.83 5.94 8.54
N ASP A 30 -20.89 6.66 8.20
CA ASP A 30 -21.22 7.08 6.84
C ASP A 30 -21.26 5.90 5.84
N VAL A 31 -22.10 4.88 6.14
CA VAL A 31 -22.27 3.73 5.26
C VAL A 31 -23.11 4.12 4.04
N ASN A 32 -22.44 4.33 2.90
CA ASN A 32 -23.07 4.78 1.66
C ASN A 32 -22.93 3.73 0.54
N ILE A 33 -24.02 3.52 -0.18
CA ILE A 33 -24.04 2.68 -1.39
C ILE A 33 -23.75 3.59 -2.58
N SER A 34 -22.81 3.22 -3.45
CA SER A 34 -22.44 4.01 -4.62
C SER A 34 -23.52 4.07 -5.70
N ARG A 35 -24.40 3.09 -5.71
CA ARG A 35 -25.48 3.07 -6.66
C ARG A 35 -26.59 4.05 -6.24
N GLU A 36 -26.83 5.02 -7.08
CA GLU A 36 -28.01 5.90 -6.96
C GLU A 36 -29.28 5.12 -7.32
N GLU A 37 -30.39 5.55 -6.75
CA GLU A 37 -31.72 5.04 -7.12
C GLU A 37 -31.99 5.25 -8.61
N ASP A 38 -32.77 4.34 -9.19
CA ASP A 38 -33.15 4.45 -10.58
C ASP A 38 -33.86 5.78 -10.81
N ARG A 39 -33.44 6.51 -11.82
CA ARG A 39 -34.02 7.80 -12.18
C ARG A 39 -34.92 7.63 -13.38
N ALA A 40 -36.02 8.40 -13.40
CA ALA A 40 -36.84 8.54 -14.57
C ALA A 40 -36.08 9.35 -15.63
N GLU A 41 -35.87 8.76 -16.78
CA GLU A 41 -35.27 9.38 -17.96
C GLU A 41 -36.28 9.40 -19.11
N LEU A 42 -36.26 10.45 -19.92
CA LEU A 42 -37.01 10.48 -21.15
C LEU A 42 -36.19 10.00 -22.32
N GLN A 43 -36.59 8.88 -22.88
CA GLN A 43 -35.94 8.29 -24.05
C GLN A 43 -36.70 8.70 -25.32
N ILE A 44 -35.99 9.28 -26.28
CA ILE A 44 -36.53 9.65 -27.58
C ILE A 44 -36.25 8.52 -28.55
N VAL A 45 -37.27 7.75 -28.91
CA VAL A 45 -37.20 6.64 -29.84
C VAL A 45 -37.59 7.09 -31.23
N PHE A 46 -36.60 7.20 -32.13
CA PHE A 46 -36.82 7.69 -33.50
C PHE A 46 -37.39 6.62 -34.41
N ASP A 47 -38.40 7.01 -35.25
CA ASP A 47 -38.86 6.19 -36.36
C ASP A 47 -37.97 6.37 -37.60
N LYS A 48 -37.10 5.37 -37.82
CA LYS A 48 -36.11 5.42 -38.91
C LYS A 48 -36.75 5.53 -40.31
N GLN A 49 -37.95 4.95 -40.52
CA GLN A 49 -38.63 5.03 -41.82
C GLN A 49 -39.14 6.45 -42.07
N LYS A 50 -39.76 7.07 -41.05
CA LYS A 50 -40.23 8.46 -41.18
C LYS A 50 -39.08 9.44 -41.37
N LEU A 51 -37.96 9.24 -40.63
CA LEU A 51 -36.76 10.06 -40.84
C LEU A 51 -36.26 9.99 -42.27
N ALA A 52 -36.16 8.78 -42.84
CA ALA A 52 -35.69 8.58 -44.21
C ALA A 52 -36.62 9.23 -45.26
N LEU A 53 -37.96 9.16 -45.08
CA LEU A 53 -38.94 9.81 -45.94
C LEU A 53 -38.76 11.34 -46.03
N HIS A 54 -38.26 11.96 -44.95
CA HIS A 54 -38.07 13.42 -44.88
C HIS A 54 -36.59 13.82 -45.08
N GLY A 55 -35.73 12.88 -45.53
CA GLY A 55 -34.32 13.14 -45.79
C GLY A 55 -33.47 13.46 -44.53
N LEU A 56 -33.95 13.00 -43.38
CA LEU A 56 -33.32 13.20 -42.07
C LEU A 56 -32.62 11.92 -41.62
N ASN A 57 -31.59 12.07 -40.79
CA ASN A 57 -31.01 10.98 -40.05
C ASN A 57 -31.09 11.21 -38.54
N GLU A 58 -31.01 10.13 -37.81
CA GLU A 58 -31.14 10.10 -36.34
C GLU A 58 -30.12 11.04 -35.64
N ALA A 59 -28.86 11.01 -36.06
CA ALA A 59 -27.81 11.84 -35.45
C ALA A 59 -28.06 13.36 -35.63
N THR A 60 -28.54 13.75 -36.83
CA THR A 60 -28.86 15.14 -37.12
C THR A 60 -30.04 15.64 -36.25
N VAL A 61 -31.12 14.85 -36.18
CA VAL A 61 -32.29 15.22 -35.38
C VAL A 61 -31.95 15.25 -33.89
N ALA A 62 -31.21 14.24 -33.38
CA ALA A 62 -30.77 14.22 -32.01
C ALA A 62 -29.89 15.44 -31.65
N THR A 63 -29.02 15.86 -32.54
CA THR A 63 -28.19 17.07 -32.37
C THR A 63 -29.09 18.34 -32.34
N MET A 64 -30.06 18.43 -33.22
CA MET A 64 -30.99 19.56 -33.25
C MET A 64 -31.83 19.65 -31.97
N VAL A 65 -32.34 18.51 -31.47
CA VAL A 65 -33.10 18.44 -30.20
C VAL A 65 -32.18 18.83 -29.03
N ARG A 66 -31.00 18.25 -28.94
CA ARG A 66 -30.02 18.59 -27.90
C ARG A 66 -29.69 20.08 -27.87
N ASN A 67 -29.44 20.71 -29.05
CA ASN A 67 -29.11 22.13 -29.14
C ASN A 67 -30.25 23.02 -28.71
N ARG A 68 -31.50 22.59 -28.92
CA ARG A 68 -32.69 23.34 -28.47
C ARG A 68 -32.95 23.23 -26.97
N ILE A 69 -32.68 22.04 -26.38
CA ILE A 69 -32.89 21.77 -24.96
C ILE A 69 -31.74 22.31 -24.11
N ASN A 70 -30.53 21.85 -24.40
CA ASN A 70 -29.34 22.19 -23.62
C ASN A 70 -28.70 23.51 -24.08
N GLY A 71 -28.89 23.84 -25.35
CA GLY A 71 -28.26 24.99 -25.98
C GLY A 71 -26.98 24.61 -26.76
N TYR A 72 -26.53 25.57 -27.54
CA TYR A 72 -25.22 25.52 -28.21
C TYR A 72 -24.54 26.88 -28.07
N THR A 73 -23.21 26.87 -28.00
CA THR A 73 -22.43 28.10 -27.95
C THR A 73 -22.40 28.73 -29.33
N ALA A 74 -23.06 29.85 -29.51
CA ALA A 74 -23.18 30.57 -30.77
C ALA A 74 -21.97 31.51 -31.03
N GLY A 75 -21.25 31.89 -29.97
CA GLY A 75 -20.09 32.75 -30.01
C GLY A 75 -19.61 33.11 -28.62
N PHE A 76 -18.65 34.02 -28.54
CA PHE A 76 -18.08 34.50 -27.29
C PHE A 76 -18.20 36.01 -27.20
N LEU A 77 -18.55 36.50 -26.03
CA LEU A 77 -18.43 37.91 -25.67
C LEU A 77 -17.11 38.11 -24.97
N LYS A 78 -16.28 39.01 -25.50
CA LYS A 78 -15.02 39.41 -24.86
C LYS A 78 -15.20 40.74 -24.18
N GLU A 79 -15.07 40.75 -22.88
CA GLU A 79 -15.24 41.94 -22.04
C GLU A 79 -14.19 41.91 -20.92
N ASP A 80 -13.49 43.01 -20.72
CA ASP A 80 -12.46 43.19 -19.68
C ASP A 80 -11.34 42.12 -19.64
N GLY A 81 -11.05 41.49 -20.80
CA GLY A 81 -10.03 40.44 -20.91
C GLY A 81 -10.54 39.04 -20.63
N GLU A 82 -11.81 38.88 -20.31
CA GLU A 82 -12.47 37.57 -20.10
C GLU A 82 -13.36 37.23 -21.32
N GLU A 83 -13.56 35.94 -21.56
CA GLU A 83 -14.43 35.42 -22.60
C GLU A 83 -15.66 34.74 -21.98
N TYR A 84 -16.84 35.20 -22.38
CA TYR A 84 -18.12 34.65 -21.93
C TYR A 84 -18.81 33.93 -23.08
N ASP A 85 -19.26 32.68 -22.84
CA ASP A 85 -20.00 31.88 -23.81
C ASP A 85 -21.40 32.47 -24.05
N ILE A 86 -21.75 32.74 -25.33
CA ILE A 86 -23.11 33.09 -25.72
C ILE A 86 -23.85 31.79 -26.06
N VAL A 87 -24.65 31.28 -25.12
CA VAL A 87 -25.43 30.05 -25.28
C VAL A 87 -26.82 30.33 -25.75
N VAL A 88 -27.22 29.77 -26.91
CA VAL A 88 -28.55 29.88 -27.47
C VAL A 88 -29.35 28.61 -27.22
N ARG A 89 -30.51 28.71 -26.56
CA ARG A 89 -31.39 27.60 -26.24
C ARG A 89 -32.87 28.05 -26.20
N LEU A 90 -33.79 27.09 -26.20
CA LEU A 90 -35.21 27.39 -26.00
C LEU A 90 -35.44 27.99 -24.61
N ALA A 91 -36.38 28.94 -24.52
CA ALA A 91 -36.82 29.50 -23.25
C ALA A 91 -37.37 28.39 -22.34
N GLY A 92 -37.23 28.53 -21.01
CA GLY A 92 -37.61 27.52 -20.04
C GLY A 92 -39.03 27.00 -20.20
N GLN A 93 -39.98 27.92 -20.48
CA GLN A 93 -41.40 27.59 -20.69
C GLN A 93 -41.66 26.66 -21.90
N HIS A 94 -40.71 26.53 -22.84
CA HIS A 94 -40.84 25.70 -24.03
C HIS A 94 -40.00 24.39 -23.97
N ARG A 95 -39.44 24.05 -22.82
CA ARG A 95 -38.61 22.86 -22.64
C ARG A 95 -38.77 22.13 -21.30
N ASN A 96 -39.76 22.47 -20.50
CA ASN A 96 -39.98 21.98 -19.14
C ASN A 96 -41.03 20.88 -19.00
N SER A 97 -41.63 20.43 -20.12
CA SER A 97 -42.63 19.36 -20.12
C SER A 97 -42.45 18.44 -21.33
N ILE A 98 -42.99 17.22 -21.24
CA ILE A 98 -42.97 16.25 -22.34
C ILE A 98 -43.71 16.83 -23.56
N SER A 99 -44.84 17.46 -23.36
CA SER A 99 -45.60 18.12 -24.43
C SER A 99 -44.79 19.19 -25.18
N ASN A 100 -43.94 19.93 -24.45
CA ASN A 100 -43.07 20.93 -25.08
C ASN A 100 -41.95 20.27 -25.90
N LEU A 101 -41.45 19.12 -25.51
CA LEU A 101 -40.48 18.34 -26.28
C LEU A 101 -41.09 17.81 -27.58
N GLU A 102 -42.31 17.29 -27.52
CA GLU A 102 -43.08 16.81 -28.68
C GLU A 102 -43.29 17.89 -29.74
N GLU A 103 -43.47 19.13 -29.31
CA GLU A 103 -43.75 20.30 -30.17
C GLU A 103 -42.44 20.92 -30.74
N ILE A 104 -41.29 20.42 -30.41
CA ILE A 104 -40.00 20.91 -30.98
C ILE A 104 -40.04 20.74 -32.51
N THR A 105 -39.85 21.83 -33.23
CA THR A 105 -39.86 21.83 -34.70
C THR A 105 -38.50 21.46 -35.27
N ILE A 106 -38.46 20.53 -36.23
CA ILE A 106 -37.26 20.04 -36.91
C ILE A 106 -37.39 20.46 -38.40
N PRO A 107 -36.41 21.21 -38.92
CA PRO A 107 -36.38 21.52 -40.38
C PRO A 107 -36.03 20.28 -41.17
N SER A 108 -36.81 20.01 -42.22
CA SER A 108 -36.55 18.92 -43.18
C SER A 108 -36.64 19.41 -44.60
N SER A 109 -36.30 18.55 -45.58
CA SER A 109 -36.44 18.85 -47.00
C SER A 109 -37.87 19.09 -47.46
N THR A 110 -38.86 18.60 -46.66
CA THR A 110 -40.29 18.71 -46.94
C THR A 110 -40.98 19.82 -46.14
N GLY A 111 -40.26 20.53 -45.27
CA GLY A 111 -40.81 21.61 -44.42
C GLY A 111 -40.46 21.44 -42.97
N MET A 112 -41.17 22.17 -42.08
CA MET A 112 -41.01 22.09 -40.64
C MET A 112 -41.89 20.97 -40.07
N LEU A 113 -41.26 19.99 -39.41
CA LEU A 113 -41.92 18.85 -38.78
C LEU A 113 -41.81 18.97 -37.26
N LYS A 114 -42.80 18.43 -36.54
CA LYS A 114 -42.75 18.35 -35.08
C LYS A 114 -42.04 17.04 -34.65
N LEU A 115 -41.32 17.08 -33.54
CA LEU A 115 -40.62 15.90 -33.02
C LEU A 115 -41.55 14.70 -32.85
N LYS A 116 -42.79 14.88 -32.37
CA LYS A 116 -43.81 13.83 -32.22
C LYS A 116 -44.18 13.11 -33.54
N GLU A 117 -43.92 13.72 -34.69
CA GLU A 117 -44.16 13.11 -36.00
C GLU A 117 -43.01 12.15 -36.38
N LEU A 118 -41.82 12.34 -35.80
CA LEU A 118 -40.56 11.64 -36.12
C LEU A 118 -40.12 10.65 -35.05
N ALA A 119 -40.59 10.81 -33.80
CA ALA A 119 -40.18 10.03 -32.64
C ALA A 119 -41.28 9.86 -31.62
N GLN A 120 -41.15 8.85 -30.78
CA GLN A 120 -41.94 8.67 -29.56
C GLN A 120 -41.09 9.00 -28.35
N ILE A 121 -41.68 9.61 -27.33
CA ILE A 121 -41.01 9.92 -26.07
C ILE A 121 -41.56 8.93 -25.04
N GLU A 122 -40.64 8.09 -24.51
CA GLU A 122 -40.97 7.05 -23.53
C GLU A 122 -40.29 7.37 -22.21
N GLU A 123 -40.97 7.12 -21.10
CA GLU A 123 -40.33 7.15 -19.78
C GLU A 123 -39.58 5.84 -19.55
N TYR A 124 -38.30 5.96 -19.25
CA TYR A 124 -37.42 4.86 -18.91
C TYR A 124 -36.92 5.03 -17.50
N TRP A 125 -37.02 3.99 -16.69
CA TRP A 125 -36.45 3.94 -15.35
C TRP A 125 -35.22 3.08 -15.37
N GLY A 126 -34.09 3.68 -15.00
CA GLY A 126 -32.84 2.95 -15.02
C GLY A 126 -31.75 3.57 -14.15
N PRO A 127 -30.71 2.84 -13.88
CA PRO A 127 -29.60 3.35 -13.10
C PRO A 127 -28.85 4.43 -13.88
N PRO A 128 -28.58 5.59 -13.26
CA PRO A 128 -27.87 6.71 -13.90
C PRO A 128 -26.43 6.37 -14.26
N SER A 129 -25.83 5.43 -13.54
CA SER A 129 -24.48 4.94 -13.79
C SER A 129 -24.34 3.45 -13.47
N ILE A 130 -23.49 2.76 -14.23
CA ILE A 130 -23.17 1.36 -14.00
C ILE A 130 -21.64 1.25 -13.84
N GLU A 131 -21.20 1.01 -12.60
CA GLU A 131 -19.81 0.77 -12.32
C GLU A 131 -19.39 -0.64 -12.68
N ARG A 132 -18.17 -0.77 -13.22
CA ARG A 132 -17.55 -2.06 -13.54
C ARG A 132 -16.09 -2.08 -13.12
N LYS A 133 -15.66 -3.20 -12.52
CA LYS A 133 -14.26 -3.52 -12.25
C LYS A 133 -13.97 -4.89 -12.87
N ARG A 134 -12.89 -5.02 -13.61
CA ARG A 134 -12.52 -6.27 -14.33
C ARG A 134 -13.62 -6.82 -15.25
N ARG A 135 -14.41 -5.92 -15.87
CA ARG A 135 -15.56 -6.19 -16.74
C ARG A 135 -16.83 -6.71 -16.04
N GLU A 136 -16.79 -6.93 -14.73
CA GLU A 136 -17.96 -7.32 -13.94
C GLU A 136 -18.64 -6.09 -13.35
N ARG A 137 -19.99 -6.15 -13.25
CA ARG A 137 -20.77 -5.11 -12.61
C ARG A 137 -20.57 -5.19 -11.11
N LEU A 138 -20.46 -4.02 -10.48
CA LEU A 138 -20.30 -3.95 -9.04
C LEU A 138 -21.13 -2.82 -8.43
N VAL A 139 -21.52 -3.02 -7.19
CA VAL A 139 -22.05 -1.99 -6.30
C VAL A 139 -21.04 -1.80 -5.17
N LYS A 140 -20.59 -0.56 -4.96
CA LYS A 140 -19.68 -0.24 -3.86
C LYS A 140 -20.46 0.19 -2.62
N LEU A 141 -20.01 -0.28 -1.47
CA LEU A 141 -20.38 0.28 -0.18
C LEU A 141 -19.15 0.98 0.38
N ALA A 142 -19.23 2.30 0.52
CA ALA A 142 -18.23 3.09 1.22
C ALA A 142 -18.59 3.11 2.71
N VAL A 143 -17.61 2.78 3.55
CA VAL A 143 -17.70 2.81 5.01
C VAL A 143 -16.50 3.60 5.53
N THR A 144 -16.75 4.61 6.34
CA THR A 144 -15.70 5.44 6.92
C THR A 144 -15.39 4.94 8.33
N PRO A 145 -14.13 4.58 8.65
CA PRO A 145 -13.76 4.23 10.01
C PRO A 145 -13.81 5.47 10.92
N TYR A 146 -14.30 5.30 12.16
CA TYR A 146 -14.36 6.35 13.17
C TYR A 146 -13.89 5.80 14.51
N ASN A 147 -12.81 6.36 15.05
CA ASN A 147 -12.14 5.95 16.30
C ASN A 147 -11.74 4.45 16.39
N VAL A 148 -11.73 3.76 15.27
CA VAL A 148 -11.27 2.37 15.18
C VAL A 148 -10.32 2.25 14.00
N PRO A 149 -9.29 1.39 14.12
CA PRO A 149 -8.40 1.10 13.02
C PRO A 149 -9.12 0.44 11.85
N LEU A 150 -8.62 0.72 10.63
CA LEU A 150 -9.18 0.13 9.41
C LEU A 150 -9.12 -1.40 9.43
N SER A 151 -8.08 -1.98 10.03
CA SER A 151 -7.88 -3.42 10.17
C SER A 151 -8.98 -4.07 11.02
N VAL A 152 -9.33 -3.46 12.16
CA VAL A 152 -10.37 -3.94 13.07
C VAL A 152 -11.73 -3.82 12.42
N LEU A 153 -12.03 -2.68 11.80
CA LEU A 153 -13.28 -2.47 11.07
C LEU A 153 -13.44 -3.47 9.91
N ALA A 154 -12.38 -3.67 9.13
CA ALA A 154 -12.40 -4.62 8.01
C ALA A 154 -12.64 -6.07 8.47
N GLN A 155 -12.03 -6.49 9.59
CA GLN A 155 -12.28 -7.82 10.17
C GLN A 155 -13.71 -7.97 10.69
N SER A 156 -14.25 -6.95 11.36
CA SER A 156 -15.64 -6.96 11.84
C SER A 156 -16.63 -7.04 10.66
N ILE A 157 -16.36 -6.29 9.59
CA ILE A 157 -17.15 -6.36 8.36
C ILE A 157 -17.04 -7.73 7.70
N GLN A 158 -15.84 -8.32 7.64
CA GLN A 158 -15.64 -9.64 7.08
C GLN A 158 -16.42 -10.72 7.87
N ALA A 159 -16.43 -10.62 9.19
CA ALA A 159 -17.21 -11.51 10.04
C ALA A 159 -18.73 -11.40 9.79
N GLU A 160 -19.26 -10.20 9.51
CA GLU A 160 -20.65 -10.03 9.12
C GLU A 160 -20.97 -10.60 7.73
N ILE A 161 -20.02 -10.49 6.79
CA ILE A 161 -20.14 -11.11 5.45
C ILE A 161 -20.20 -12.63 5.59
N ASP A 162 -19.32 -13.21 6.38
CA ASP A 162 -19.22 -14.66 6.58
C ASP A 162 -20.47 -15.25 7.27
N ASN A 163 -21.17 -14.43 8.08
CA ASN A 163 -22.42 -14.79 8.75
C ASN A 163 -23.68 -14.52 7.90
N MET A 164 -23.53 -14.02 6.67
CA MET A 164 -24.66 -13.69 5.80
C MET A 164 -24.84 -14.75 4.71
N GLU A 165 -26.09 -15.14 4.45
CA GLU A 165 -26.43 -15.95 3.30
C GLU A 165 -26.38 -15.11 2.02
N ILE A 166 -25.35 -15.34 1.19
CA ILE A 166 -25.15 -14.66 -0.08
C ILE A 166 -25.82 -15.47 -1.20
N PRO A 167 -26.71 -14.89 -2.00
CA PRO A 167 -27.33 -15.56 -3.13
C PRO A 167 -26.30 -16.05 -4.16
N GLN A 168 -26.61 -17.15 -4.85
CA GLN A 168 -25.75 -17.67 -5.91
C GLN A 168 -25.55 -16.61 -7.02
N GLY A 169 -24.31 -16.42 -7.44
CA GLY A 169 -23.93 -15.45 -8.48
C GLY A 169 -23.67 -14.03 -7.96
N VAL A 170 -23.67 -13.82 -6.65
CA VAL A 170 -23.19 -12.59 -6.01
C VAL A 170 -21.91 -12.89 -5.22
N LEU A 171 -20.88 -12.06 -5.40
CA LEU A 171 -19.64 -12.10 -4.64
C LEU A 171 -19.51 -10.80 -3.86
N VAL A 172 -19.16 -10.93 -2.57
CA VAL A 172 -18.88 -9.78 -1.71
C VAL A 172 -17.43 -9.78 -1.32
N TYR A 173 -16.79 -8.64 -1.46
CA TYR A 173 -15.37 -8.49 -1.19
C TYR A 173 -15.07 -7.22 -0.39
N VAL A 174 -14.23 -7.33 0.64
CA VAL A 174 -13.75 -6.18 1.39
C VAL A 174 -12.56 -5.57 0.64
N GLY A 175 -12.85 -4.71 -0.32
CA GLY A 175 -11.86 -4.04 -1.16
C GLY A 175 -11.59 -2.60 -0.75
N GLY A 176 -10.96 -1.84 -1.66
CA GLY A 176 -10.57 -0.44 -1.45
C GLY A 176 -9.37 -0.29 -0.54
N ALA A 177 -9.35 0.72 0.33
CA ALA A 177 -8.18 1.04 1.17
C ALA A 177 -7.65 -0.15 1.99
N TRP A 178 -8.49 -1.11 2.33
CA TRP A 178 -8.07 -2.34 3.01
C TRP A 178 -7.29 -3.28 2.09
N GLU A 179 -7.79 -3.50 0.86
CA GLU A 179 -7.09 -4.29 -0.17
C GLU A 179 -5.73 -3.67 -0.48
N ASP A 180 -5.71 -2.35 -0.72
CA ASP A 180 -4.48 -1.59 -0.99
C ASP A 180 -3.48 -1.69 0.17
N GLN A 181 -3.97 -1.65 1.42
CA GLN A 181 -3.12 -1.81 2.60
C GLN A 181 -2.54 -3.22 2.72
N GLN A 182 -3.31 -4.26 2.41
CA GLN A 182 -2.82 -5.64 2.43
C GLN A 182 -1.75 -5.88 1.35
N GLU A 183 -1.99 -5.42 0.12
CA GLU A 183 -1.02 -5.52 -0.97
C GLU A 183 0.27 -4.77 -0.61
N ALA A 184 0.15 -3.52 -0.16
CA ALA A 184 1.31 -2.74 0.25
C ALA A 184 2.07 -3.38 1.44
N THR A 185 1.36 -4.02 2.38
CA THR A 185 1.99 -4.73 3.50
C THR A 185 2.81 -5.94 3.00
N ALA A 186 2.27 -6.72 2.07
CA ALA A 186 2.97 -7.84 1.46
C ALA A 186 4.22 -7.38 0.69
N ASP A 187 4.10 -6.28 -0.04
CA ASP A 187 5.23 -5.66 -0.74
C ASP A 187 6.30 -5.16 0.22
N MET A 188 5.91 -4.52 1.34
CA MET A 188 6.86 -4.05 2.37
C MET A 188 7.63 -5.20 3.01
N VAL A 189 6.98 -6.35 3.30
CA VAL A 189 7.66 -7.55 3.80
C VAL A 189 8.67 -8.08 2.79
N THR A 190 8.29 -8.13 1.51
CA THR A 190 9.17 -8.57 0.42
C THR A 190 10.37 -7.64 0.27
N LEU A 191 10.14 -6.32 0.29
CA LEU A 191 11.19 -5.31 0.25
C LEU A 191 12.12 -5.41 1.46
N PHE A 192 11.58 -5.62 2.67
CA PHE A 192 12.37 -5.80 3.88
C PHE A 192 13.32 -6.99 3.77
N LEU A 193 12.83 -8.15 3.30
CA LEU A 193 13.66 -9.34 3.08
C LEU A 193 14.74 -9.09 2.02
N LEU A 194 14.38 -8.39 0.93
CA LEU A 194 15.34 -8.02 -0.11
C LEU A 194 16.45 -7.10 0.44
N ILE A 195 16.08 -6.09 1.23
CA ILE A 195 17.03 -5.17 1.86
C ILE A 195 17.99 -5.93 2.79
N ILE A 196 17.44 -6.83 3.63
CA ILE A 196 18.24 -7.69 4.50
C ILE A 196 19.26 -8.50 3.68
N LEU A 197 18.84 -9.12 2.58
CA LEU A 197 19.71 -9.88 1.70
C LEU A 197 20.80 -9.01 1.07
N LEU A 198 20.43 -7.84 0.54
CA LEU A 198 21.40 -6.93 -0.08
C LEU A 198 22.42 -6.40 0.93
N VAL A 199 21.96 -6.00 2.12
CA VAL A 199 22.85 -5.57 3.21
C VAL A 199 23.79 -6.69 3.62
N TYR A 200 23.31 -7.94 3.70
CA TYR A 200 24.16 -9.10 3.98
C TYR A 200 25.23 -9.29 2.91
N ILE A 201 24.89 -9.25 1.62
CA ILE A 201 25.83 -9.40 0.51
C ILE A 201 26.89 -8.30 0.55
N VAL A 202 26.50 -7.04 0.73
CA VAL A 202 27.43 -5.90 0.81
C VAL A 202 28.38 -6.07 1.99
N MET A 203 27.87 -6.44 3.18
CA MET A 203 28.70 -6.70 4.34
C MET A 203 29.62 -7.90 4.14
N ALA A 204 29.15 -8.98 3.52
CA ALA A 204 29.96 -10.16 3.26
C ALA A 204 31.14 -9.83 2.32
N SER A 205 30.92 -8.98 1.32
CA SER A 205 31.95 -8.46 0.43
C SER A 205 32.95 -7.56 1.19
N GLN A 206 32.43 -6.66 2.06
CA GLN A 206 33.28 -5.71 2.79
C GLN A 206 34.14 -6.36 3.87
N PHE A 207 33.59 -7.35 4.57
CA PHE A 207 34.30 -8.04 5.64
C PHE A 207 35.09 -9.29 5.17
N GLU A 208 35.04 -9.64 3.89
CA GLU A 208 35.61 -10.85 3.31
C GLU A 208 35.32 -12.12 4.15
N SER A 209 34.12 -12.17 4.70
CA SER A 209 33.69 -13.22 5.64
C SER A 209 32.15 -13.34 5.64
N PHE A 210 31.66 -14.57 5.68
CA PHE A 210 30.23 -14.83 5.82
C PHE A 210 29.78 -14.82 7.30
N ALA A 211 30.65 -15.10 8.24
CA ALA A 211 30.30 -15.18 9.66
C ALA A 211 30.08 -13.80 10.30
N LYS A 212 30.93 -12.81 9.97
CA LYS A 212 30.86 -11.47 10.56
C LYS A 212 29.55 -10.74 10.25
N PRO A 213 29.07 -10.69 8.97
CA PRO A 213 27.74 -10.14 8.65
C PRO A 213 26.60 -10.83 9.38
N PHE A 214 26.64 -12.15 9.49
CA PHE A 214 25.63 -12.91 10.21
C PHE A 214 25.52 -12.50 11.68
N ILE A 215 26.67 -12.32 12.36
CA ILE A 215 26.73 -11.85 13.75
C ILE A 215 26.09 -10.45 13.88
N ILE A 216 26.40 -9.53 12.94
CA ILE A 216 25.86 -8.18 12.95
C ILE A 216 24.35 -8.20 12.75
N MET A 217 23.87 -9.01 11.81
CA MET A 217 22.43 -9.08 11.48
C MET A 217 21.59 -9.71 12.58
N MET A 218 22.18 -10.49 13.49
CA MET A 218 21.48 -10.97 14.69
C MET A 218 20.95 -9.83 15.58
N SER A 219 21.42 -8.60 15.39
CA SER A 219 20.87 -7.43 16.09
C SER A 219 19.47 -7.02 15.61
N ILE A 220 19.09 -7.37 14.36
CA ILE A 220 17.77 -7.01 13.78
C ILE A 220 16.61 -7.68 14.52
N PRO A 221 16.59 -9.01 14.79
CA PRO A 221 15.54 -9.63 15.57
C PRO A 221 15.34 -8.98 16.96
N PHE A 222 16.42 -8.57 17.60
CA PHE A 222 16.33 -7.86 18.87
C PHE A 222 15.77 -6.45 18.73
N ALA A 223 16.08 -5.76 17.64
CA ALA A 223 15.43 -4.48 17.34
C ALA A 223 13.92 -4.64 17.15
N ILE A 224 13.49 -5.69 16.43
CA ILE A 224 12.07 -5.99 16.23
C ILE A 224 11.37 -6.29 17.57
N SER A 225 12.03 -7.01 18.50
CA SER A 225 11.44 -7.23 19.83
C SER A 225 11.18 -5.92 20.58
N GLY A 226 12.08 -4.94 20.45
CA GLY A 226 11.91 -3.59 21.00
C GLY A 226 10.75 -2.82 20.34
N VAL A 227 10.57 -2.99 19.03
CA VAL A 227 9.41 -2.43 18.31
C VAL A 227 8.10 -2.99 18.88
N VAL A 228 8.01 -4.31 19.01
CA VAL A 228 6.79 -4.96 19.55
C VAL A 228 6.47 -4.45 20.94
N VAL A 229 7.47 -4.38 21.83
CA VAL A 229 7.29 -3.85 23.21
C VAL A 229 6.83 -2.40 23.17
N ALA A 230 7.42 -1.55 22.33
CA ALA A 230 7.03 -0.15 22.23
C ALA A 230 5.60 0.04 21.72
N LEU A 231 5.18 -0.70 20.69
CA LEU A 231 3.81 -0.68 20.17
C LEU A 231 2.80 -1.15 21.22
N LEU A 232 3.11 -2.22 21.98
CA LEU A 232 2.26 -2.71 23.05
C LEU A 232 2.12 -1.70 24.22
N LEU A 233 3.21 -1.02 24.58
CA LEU A 233 3.19 -0.02 25.66
C LEU A 233 2.44 1.26 25.28
N THR A 234 2.52 1.67 24.01
CA THR A 234 1.88 2.90 23.54
C THR A 234 0.47 2.67 23.04
N GLY A 235 0.06 1.42 22.77
CA GLY A 235 -1.22 1.10 22.14
C GLY A 235 -1.32 1.57 20.68
N VAL A 236 -0.22 1.97 20.06
CA VAL A 236 -0.18 2.44 18.69
C VAL A 236 -0.17 1.25 17.74
N GLU A 237 -1.06 1.26 16.72
CA GLU A 237 -1.09 0.22 15.72
C GLU A 237 -0.04 0.40 14.65
N LEU A 238 0.48 -0.72 14.16
CA LEU A 238 1.44 -0.73 13.06
C LEU A 238 0.72 -0.48 11.73
N ASN A 239 1.00 0.64 11.11
CA ASN A 239 0.56 1.00 9.77
C ASN A 239 1.71 0.91 8.74
N LEU A 240 1.43 1.23 7.46
CA LEU A 240 2.44 1.21 6.39
C LEU A 240 3.65 2.11 6.69
N ILE A 241 3.42 3.28 7.28
CA ILE A 241 4.51 4.21 7.65
C ILE A 241 5.32 3.66 8.81
N GLY A 242 4.69 2.97 9.78
CA GLY A 242 5.38 2.23 10.81
C GLY A 242 6.25 1.11 10.25
N MET A 243 5.80 0.40 9.21
CA MET A 243 6.61 -0.61 8.51
C MET A 243 7.82 -0.01 7.81
N LEU A 244 7.68 1.17 7.18
CA LEU A 244 8.84 1.94 6.69
C LEU A 244 9.81 2.28 7.82
N GLY A 245 9.29 2.57 9.03
CA GLY A 245 10.09 2.75 10.24
C GLY A 245 10.92 1.51 10.60
N ILE A 246 10.38 0.30 10.45
CA ILE A 246 11.13 -0.96 10.66
C ILE A 246 12.27 -1.10 9.64
N ILE A 247 12.01 -0.78 8.38
CA ILE A 247 13.03 -0.82 7.32
C ILE A 247 14.17 0.17 7.63
N LEU A 248 13.82 1.40 7.99
CA LEU A 248 14.79 2.41 8.39
C LEU A 248 15.60 1.98 9.61
N LEU A 249 14.92 1.43 10.63
CA LEU A 249 15.53 0.93 11.85
C LEU A 249 16.57 -0.16 11.56
N ALA A 250 16.28 -1.11 10.67
CA ALA A 250 17.20 -2.16 10.29
C ALA A 250 18.53 -1.58 9.77
N GLY A 251 18.50 -0.55 8.92
CA GLY A 251 19.68 0.14 8.44
C GLY A 251 20.49 0.81 9.56
N ILE A 252 19.82 1.47 10.50
CA ILE A 252 20.49 2.16 11.63
C ILE A 252 21.15 1.15 12.58
N VAL A 253 20.46 0.05 12.89
CA VAL A 253 20.94 -0.99 13.80
C VAL A 253 22.15 -1.71 13.23
N VAL A 254 22.08 -2.09 11.95
CA VAL A 254 23.21 -2.75 11.26
C VAL A 254 24.45 -1.85 11.24
N LYS A 255 24.30 -0.54 10.99
CA LYS A 255 25.39 0.43 11.05
C LYS A 255 26.11 0.41 12.40
N ASN A 256 25.38 0.36 13.51
CA ASN A 256 25.99 0.30 14.84
C ASN A 256 26.79 -0.98 15.05
N GLY A 257 26.30 -2.13 14.57
CA GLY A 257 26.98 -3.40 14.60
C GLY A 257 28.26 -3.43 13.74
N ILE A 258 28.19 -2.84 12.52
CA ILE A 258 29.35 -2.73 11.62
C ILE A 258 30.50 -1.99 12.30
N VAL A 259 30.24 -0.80 12.86
CA VAL A 259 31.25 0.03 13.50
C VAL A 259 31.93 -0.68 14.68
N LEU A 260 31.18 -1.50 15.42
CA LEU A 260 31.71 -2.26 16.56
C LEU A 260 32.58 -3.42 16.08
N VAL A 261 32.10 -4.23 15.14
CA VAL A 261 32.82 -5.39 14.62
C VAL A 261 34.08 -4.98 13.84
N ASP A 262 34.03 -3.91 13.07
CA ASP A 262 35.16 -3.34 12.36
C ASP A 262 36.26 -2.92 13.33
N TYR A 263 35.88 -2.25 14.43
CA TYR A 263 36.87 -1.86 15.44
C TYR A 263 37.48 -3.06 16.21
N ILE A 264 36.72 -4.13 16.45
CA ILE A 264 37.26 -5.39 17.02
C ILE A 264 38.28 -5.98 16.07
N ASN A 265 37.97 -6.03 14.75
CA ASN A 265 38.94 -6.50 13.76
C ASN A 265 40.23 -5.66 13.76
N LEU A 266 40.09 -4.34 13.78
CA LEU A 266 41.22 -3.42 13.84
C LEU A 266 42.14 -3.66 15.07
N MET A 267 41.52 -3.93 16.25
CA MET A 267 42.31 -4.26 17.45
C MET A 267 42.99 -5.63 17.32
N ARG A 268 42.31 -6.61 16.72
CA ARG A 268 42.92 -7.94 16.42
C ARG A 268 44.09 -7.82 15.45
N ASP A 269 43.98 -7.00 14.42
CA ASP A 269 45.06 -6.76 13.46
C ASP A 269 46.29 -6.05 14.10
N ARG A 270 46.06 -5.28 15.17
CA ARG A 270 47.10 -4.67 16.00
C ARG A 270 47.76 -5.63 16.98
N GLY A 271 47.32 -6.91 17.04
CA GLY A 271 47.93 -7.97 17.85
C GLY A 271 47.30 -8.14 19.24
N TYR A 272 46.21 -7.46 19.58
CA TYR A 272 45.53 -7.68 20.85
C TYR A 272 44.86 -9.05 20.91
N GLU A 273 44.82 -9.67 22.08
CA GLU A 273 44.07 -10.91 22.29
C GLU A 273 42.57 -10.70 22.08
N LEU A 274 41.84 -11.76 21.74
CA LEU A 274 40.40 -11.69 21.40
C LEU A 274 39.58 -10.98 22.49
N ASN A 275 39.74 -11.37 23.72
CA ASN A 275 38.96 -10.81 24.83
C ASN A 275 39.33 -9.35 25.11
N GLU A 276 40.59 -9.00 25.00
CA GLU A 276 41.10 -7.65 25.17
C GLU A 276 40.64 -6.74 24.01
N ALA A 277 40.73 -7.23 22.76
CA ALA A 277 40.24 -6.51 21.59
C ALA A 277 38.74 -6.20 21.70
N ILE A 278 37.91 -7.13 22.17
CA ILE A 278 36.48 -6.96 22.41
C ILE A 278 36.24 -5.89 23.49
N ALA A 279 36.95 -5.98 24.62
CA ALA A 279 36.76 -5.04 25.75
C ALA A 279 37.16 -3.61 25.37
N LEU A 280 38.29 -3.41 24.70
CA LEU A 280 38.79 -2.13 24.22
C LEU A 280 37.84 -1.53 23.17
N SER A 281 37.31 -2.37 22.28
CA SER A 281 36.36 -1.95 21.25
C SER A 281 35.03 -1.50 21.85
N GLY A 282 34.48 -2.24 22.80
CA GLY A 282 33.30 -1.88 23.54
C GLY A 282 33.45 -0.53 24.28
N GLN A 283 34.59 -0.37 25.00
CA GLN A 283 34.88 0.88 25.71
C GLN A 283 35.00 2.09 24.78
N SER A 284 35.72 1.92 23.67
CA SER A 284 35.97 3.03 22.71
C SER A 284 34.73 3.42 21.93
N ARG A 285 33.85 2.47 21.59
CA ARG A 285 32.69 2.68 20.72
C ARG A 285 31.39 2.93 21.48
N LEU A 286 31.35 2.71 22.81
CA LEU A 286 30.16 2.93 23.63
C LEU A 286 29.62 4.37 23.49
N ARG A 287 30.48 5.38 23.68
CA ARG A 287 30.06 6.80 23.61
C ARG A 287 29.55 7.19 22.23
N PRO A 288 30.26 6.97 21.10
CA PRO A 288 29.76 7.28 19.78
C PRO A 288 28.42 6.62 19.45
N VAL A 289 28.24 5.33 19.77
CA VAL A 289 27.00 4.58 19.52
C VAL A 289 25.84 5.14 20.34
N LEU A 290 26.06 5.42 21.64
CA LEU A 290 25.04 6.02 22.48
C LEU A 290 24.67 7.46 22.00
N MET A 291 25.65 8.26 21.59
CA MET A 291 25.38 9.61 21.06
C MET A 291 24.50 9.56 19.82
N THR A 292 24.82 8.69 18.85
CA THR A 292 24.01 8.58 17.63
C THR A 292 22.61 8.04 17.91
N ALA A 293 22.49 7.05 18.79
CA ALA A 293 21.20 6.50 19.19
C ALA A 293 20.32 7.57 19.90
N MET A 294 20.90 8.28 20.88
CA MET A 294 20.19 9.33 21.62
C MET A 294 19.77 10.50 20.70
N THR A 295 20.65 10.92 19.76
CA THR A 295 20.31 11.98 18.80
C THR A 295 19.13 11.58 17.92
N THR A 296 19.12 10.32 17.43
CA THR A 296 18.02 9.82 16.62
C THR A 296 16.72 9.70 17.45
N ILE A 297 16.80 9.15 18.66
CA ILE A 297 15.65 9.04 19.57
C ILE A 297 15.06 10.43 19.84
N LEU A 298 15.88 11.41 20.25
CA LEU A 298 15.43 12.76 20.53
C LEU A 298 14.82 13.43 19.30
N GLY A 299 15.39 13.19 18.12
CA GLY A 299 14.84 13.67 16.85
C GLY A 299 13.47 13.08 16.49
N MET A 300 13.18 11.85 16.95
CA MET A 300 11.89 11.18 16.67
C MET A 300 10.81 11.46 17.72
N ILE A 301 11.17 11.99 18.92
CA ILE A 301 10.21 12.31 19.98
C ILE A 301 9.08 13.23 19.51
N PRO A 302 9.33 14.36 18.81
CA PRO A 302 8.25 15.22 18.35
C PRO A 302 7.23 14.52 17.47
N MET A 303 7.70 13.61 16.61
CA MET A 303 6.83 12.80 15.73
C MET A 303 6.03 11.76 16.53
N ALA A 304 6.67 11.06 17.46
CA ALA A 304 6.02 10.03 18.28
C ALA A 304 4.97 10.58 19.27
N LEU A 305 5.12 11.84 19.69
CA LEU A 305 4.20 12.50 20.64
C LEU A 305 3.23 13.47 19.97
N SER A 306 3.21 13.54 18.63
CA SER A 306 2.30 14.42 17.91
C SER A 306 0.85 13.98 18.10
N THR A 307 -0.03 14.94 18.39
CA THR A 307 -1.47 14.76 18.57
C THR A 307 -2.30 15.59 17.60
N SER A 308 -1.65 16.21 16.61
CA SER A 308 -2.32 17.02 15.60
C SER A 308 -3.12 16.13 14.62
N GLU A 309 -4.14 16.69 14.01
CA GLU A 309 -4.93 16.00 12.97
C GLU A 309 -4.00 15.52 11.83
N GLY A 310 -4.12 14.24 11.46
CA GLY A 310 -3.24 13.59 10.48
C GLY A 310 -1.90 13.07 11.02
N SER A 311 -1.55 13.34 12.29
CA SER A 311 -0.34 12.78 12.91
C SER A 311 -0.42 11.26 13.12
N GLU A 312 -1.62 10.70 13.19
CA GLU A 312 -1.89 9.27 13.35
C GLU A 312 -1.17 8.40 12.30
N ILE A 313 -0.90 8.97 11.12
CA ILE A 313 -0.18 8.30 10.04
C ILE A 313 1.31 8.16 10.39
N TRP A 314 1.93 9.16 11.01
CA TRP A 314 3.36 9.27 11.24
C TRP A 314 3.82 8.80 12.63
N VAL A 315 2.95 8.88 13.64
CA VAL A 315 3.23 8.47 15.03
C VAL A 315 3.79 7.04 15.11
N PRO A 316 3.23 6.03 14.40
CA PRO A 316 3.77 4.66 14.44
C PRO A 316 5.24 4.58 14.04
N MET A 317 5.68 5.36 13.03
CA MET A 317 7.07 5.39 12.62
C MET A 317 7.99 5.90 13.75
N GLY A 318 7.59 6.98 14.43
CA GLY A 318 8.33 7.51 15.57
C GLY A 318 8.47 6.49 16.70
N VAL A 319 7.37 5.85 17.09
CA VAL A 319 7.32 4.83 18.15
C VAL A 319 8.18 3.62 17.79
N VAL A 320 8.06 3.11 16.57
CA VAL A 320 8.84 1.98 16.03
C VAL A 320 10.34 2.25 16.10
N VAL A 321 10.77 3.41 15.59
CA VAL A 321 12.20 3.76 15.55
C VAL A 321 12.74 3.96 16.95
N ILE A 322 12.02 4.66 17.84
CA ILE A 322 12.44 4.87 19.23
C ILE A 322 12.55 3.52 19.95
N GLY A 323 11.48 2.72 19.96
CA GLY A 323 11.45 1.45 20.67
C GLY A 323 12.49 0.45 20.20
N GLY A 324 12.58 0.30 18.87
CA GLY A 324 13.56 -0.58 18.27
C GLY A 324 15.00 -0.12 18.51
N LEU A 325 15.27 1.19 18.47
CA LEU A 325 16.61 1.73 18.67
C LEU A 325 17.06 1.63 20.14
N VAL A 326 16.17 1.85 21.10
CA VAL A 326 16.45 1.66 22.53
C VAL A 326 16.84 0.21 22.79
N ALA A 327 16.01 -0.75 22.38
CA ALA A 327 16.26 -2.17 22.60
C ALA A 327 17.51 -2.63 21.85
N SER A 328 17.64 -2.30 20.57
CA SER A 328 18.78 -2.71 19.75
C SER A 328 20.09 -2.15 20.27
N THR A 329 20.15 -0.88 20.71
CA THR A 329 21.38 -0.28 21.19
C THR A 329 21.88 -0.98 22.44
N LEU A 330 20.99 -1.24 23.41
CA LEU A 330 21.35 -1.96 24.64
C LEU A 330 21.81 -3.39 24.35
N ILE A 331 21.09 -4.09 23.50
CA ILE A 331 21.32 -5.50 23.21
C ILE A 331 22.54 -5.67 22.29
N THR A 332 22.70 -4.83 21.28
CA THR A 332 23.84 -4.91 20.33
C THR A 332 25.17 -4.74 21.04
N LEU A 333 25.25 -3.85 22.04
CA LEU A 333 26.48 -3.64 22.81
C LEU A 333 26.89 -4.87 23.64
N ILE A 334 25.96 -5.79 23.92
CA ILE A 334 26.22 -7.03 24.69
C ILE A 334 26.29 -8.23 23.74
N VAL A 335 25.29 -8.40 22.91
CA VAL A 335 25.10 -9.62 22.12
C VAL A 335 26.12 -9.73 20.99
N VAL A 336 26.40 -8.64 20.27
CA VAL A 336 27.36 -8.67 19.15
C VAL A 336 28.78 -9.05 19.62
N PRO A 337 29.35 -8.47 20.69
CA PRO A 337 30.65 -8.92 21.24
C PRO A 337 30.63 -10.38 21.68
N VAL A 338 29.58 -10.84 22.34
CA VAL A 338 29.44 -12.23 22.79
C VAL A 338 29.41 -13.19 21.60
N LEU A 339 28.56 -12.92 20.61
CA LEU A 339 28.51 -13.73 19.40
C LEU A 339 29.83 -13.72 18.64
N TYR A 340 30.48 -12.56 18.53
CA TYR A 340 31.75 -12.43 17.89
C TYR A 340 32.80 -13.31 18.62
N SER A 341 32.82 -13.30 19.97
CA SER A 341 33.71 -14.15 20.76
C SER A 341 33.49 -15.66 20.51
N ILE A 342 32.21 -16.10 20.46
CA ILE A 342 31.85 -17.50 20.22
C ILE A 342 32.28 -17.96 18.83
N PHE A 343 31.97 -17.21 17.81
CA PHE A 343 32.27 -17.55 16.40
C PHE A 343 33.79 -17.48 16.13
N SER A 344 34.49 -16.49 16.68
CA SER A 344 35.94 -16.33 16.50
C SER A 344 36.71 -17.45 17.18
N ARG A 345 36.38 -17.83 18.43
CA ARG A 345 37.00 -18.98 19.12
C ARG A 345 36.80 -20.30 18.39
N SER A 346 35.62 -20.50 17.81
CA SER A 346 35.33 -21.69 16.99
C SER A 346 36.18 -21.72 15.71
N GLY A 347 36.42 -20.56 15.09
CA GLY A 347 37.29 -20.42 13.92
C GLY A 347 38.79 -20.68 14.23
N GLU A 348 39.29 -20.16 15.36
CA GLU A 348 40.65 -20.38 15.81
C GLU A 348 40.91 -21.85 16.16
N ARG A 349 39.99 -22.49 16.87
CA ARG A 349 40.06 -23.92 17.20
C ARG A 349 40.08 -24.82 15.97
N ASN A 350 39.34 -24.47 14.94
CA ASN A 350 39.33 -25.19 13.66
C ASN A 350 40.61 -24.98 12.86
N LYS A 351 41.25 -23.79 12.92
CA LYS A 351 42.56 -23.53 12.31
C LYS A 351 43.65 -24.31 13.02
N GLU A 352 43.68 -24.30 14.35
CA GLU A 352 44.65 -25.10 15.14
C GLU A 352 44.45 -26.60 14.90
N ALA A 353 43.23 -27.10 14.80
CA ALA A 353 42.98 -28.51 14.49
C ALA A 353 43.47 -28.88 13.09
N LYS A 354 43.27 -28.02 12.09
CA LYS A 354 43.80 -28.22 10.74
C LYS A 354 45.33 -28.15 10.71
N LEU A 355 45.94 -27.20 11.42
CA LEU A 355 47.40 -27.10 11.52
C LEU A 355 47.99 -28.36 12.20
N ARG A 356 47.39 -28.82 13.29
CA ARG A 356 47.81 -30.08 13.94
C ARG A 356 47.70 -31.27 12.99
N GLN A 357 46.64 -31.39 12.23
CA GLN A 357 46.48 -32.45 11.21
C GLN A 357 47.56 -32.35 10.13
N THR A 358 47.92 -31.14 9.70
CA THR A 358 48.96 -30.92 8.69
C THR A 358 50.33 -31.23 9.27
N PHE A 359 50.62 -30.85 10.52
CA PHE A 359 51.90 -31.18 11.18
C PHE A 359 52.02 -32.68 11.50
N VAL A 360 50.97 -33.38 11.86
CA VAL A 360 50.95 -34.83 12.06
C VAL A 360 51.26 -35.58 10.75
N PHE A 361 50.92 -35.01 9.59
CA PHE A 361 51.22 -35.59 8.28
C PHE A 361 52.70 -35.44 7.91
N PHE A 362 53.42 -34.46 8.46
CA PHE A 362 54.85 -34.24 8.23
C PHE A 362 55.76 -34.95 9.27
N ASP A 363 55.18 -35.42 10.37
CA ASP A 363 55.94 -36.03 11.48
C ASP A 363 55.81 -37.57 11.53
N ASN A 364 55.45 -38.21 10.40
CA ASN A 364 55.43 -39.66 10.26
C ASN A 364 56.67 -40.12 9.55
N PRO A 365 57.76 -40.60 10.29
CA PRO A 365 59.03 -40.94 9.71
C PRO A 365 59.06 -42.25 8.91
N ASP A 366 57.85 -42.93 8.76
CA ASP A 366 57.84 -44.29 8.17
C ASP A 366 57.31 -44.32 6.72
N ASP A 367 57.18 -43.19 6.02
CA ASP A 367 56.68 -43.15 4.61
C ASP A 367 57.83 -42.79 3.62
N ASP A 368 59.02 -43.31 3.85
CA ASP A 368 60.12 -43.30 2.91
C ASP A 368 59.98 -44.43 1.86
N THR A 369 58.91 -44.47 1.11
CA THR A 369 58.84 -45.26 -0.14
C THR A 369 58.06 -44.54 -1.23
N ASN A 370 58.89 -44.24 -2.30
CA ASN A 370 58.42 -43.87 -3.64
C ASN A 370 58.17 -42.36 -3.94
N ILE A 371 59.29 -41.65 -4.02
CA ILE A 371 59.36 -40.60 -5.04
C ILE A 371 60.15 -41.17 -6.23
N THR A 372 59.44 -41.80 -7.16
CA THR A 372 59.98 -42.01 -8.51
C THR A 372 59.97 -40.69 -9.23
N THR A 373 61.16 -40.17 -9.44
CA THR A 373 61.42 -39.13 -10.44
C THR A 373 61.00 -39.61 -11.81
N SER A 374 59.94 -39.01 -12.35
CA SER A 374 59.79 -38.93 -13.81
C SER A 374 58.92 -37.69 -14.11
N GLU A 375 59.61 -36.89 -14.91
CA GLU A 375 59.15 -35.82 -15.79
C GLU A 375 59.32 -34.36 -15.30
N LEU A 376 60.35 -33.91 -15.94
CA LEU A 376 60.72 -32.54 -16.33
C LEU A 376 59.66 -31.67 -16.89
#